data_65275bc68becfae137bbb14c13e04b5a
#
_entry.id   65275bc68becfae137bbb14c13e04b5a
#
_cell.length_a   1.000
_cell.length_b   1.000
_cell.length_c   1.000
_cell.angle_alpha   90.00
_cell.angle_beta   90.00
_cell.angle_gamma   90.00
#
_symmetry.space_group_name_H-M   'P 1'
#
loop_
_entity.id
_entity.type
_entity.pdbx_description
1 polymer ?
#
loop_
_entity_poly.entity_id
_entity_poly.type
_entity_poly.pdbx_seq_one_letter_code
_entity_poly.pdbx_strand_id
1 'polypeptide(L)'
;MSFRPDRGQSGMGIVTADISTTIDGFGAGPGQRLERPFGDFDEGPLHGWMFDHGDENRAEVEAIVDAGAFVMGRNMFSPGRGGWDLDWRGWWGEDPPYHAPVFVLTHHERDPLPMEGGTTFHFVTEGLHVALDRAREAAGDRNVAIAGGASTINAVMAAGRLDELRWHVVPHVSGLSAVDGHAGSRLFDGVPRTGLVPVAVRHTPHVTHLTYRRG
;
A
#
# COMPACT_ATOMS: atom_id res chain seq x y z
N MET A 1 13.70 29.82 17.53
CA MET A 1 12.23 29.69 17.46
C MET A 1 11.90 28.23 17.73
N SER A 2 11.37 27.94 18.92
CA SER A 2 11.07 26.56 19.33
C SER A 2 9.67 26.19 18.81
N PHE A 3 9.59 25.23 17.89
CA PHE A 3 8.34 24.68 17.39
C PHE A 3 7.76 23.75 18.48
N ARG A 4 6.71 24.17 19.16
CA ARG A 4 5.91 23.30 20.00
C ARG A 4 4.87 22.63 19.12
N PRO A 5 4.78 21.28 19.07
CA PRO A 5 3.66 20.64 18.41
C PRO A 5 2.39 20.88 19.22
N ASP A 6 1.38 21.41 18.55
CA ASP A 6 0.03 21.57 19.09
C ASP A 6 -0.56 20.18 19.36
N ARG A 7 -0.72 19.85 20.65
CA ARG A 7 -1.46 18.66 21.11
C ARG A 7 -2.91 19.06 21.35
N GLY A 8 -3.67 19.13 20.27
CA GLY A 8 -5.06 19.53 20.41
C GLY A 8 -5.95 19.12 19.25
N GLN A 9 -5.93 17.84 18.84
CA GLN A 9 -7.08 17.22 18.16
C GLN A 9 -7.25 15.79 18.69
N SER A 10 -8.40 15.51 19.29
CA SER A 10 -8.85 14.21 19.76
C SER A 10 -8.79 13.17 18.65
N GLY A 11 -7.99 12.22 18.84
CA GLY A 11 -7.59 10.97 18.28
C GLY A 11 -8.45 10.31 17.20
N MET A 12 -8.60 10.86 16.03
CA MET A 12 -8.88 10.04 14.85
C MET A 12 -7.54 9.58 14.26
N GLY A 13 -7.43 8.28 13.93
CA GLY A 13 -6.27 7.74 13.26
C GLY A 13 -6.00 8.42 11.91
N ILE A 14 -4.77 8.40 11.46
CA ILE A 14 -4.34 8.97 10.17
C ILE A 14 -4.40 7.93 9.07
N VAL A 15 -4.39 8.38 7.81
CA VAL A 15 -4.24 7.51 6.64
C VAL A 15 -2.77 7.41 6.28
N THR A 16 -2.22 6.21 6.38
CA THR A 16 -0.83 5.90 6.06
C THR A 16 -0.74 5.07 4.77
N ALA A 17 0.40 5.07 4.12
CA ALA A 17 0.71 4.13 3.04
C ALA A 17 2.14 3.65 3.15
N ASP A 18 2.35 2.35 2.93
CA ASP A 18 3.65 1.73 2.81
C ASP A 18 3.84 1.20 1.38
N ILE A 19 5.00 1.46 0.80
CA ILE A 19 5.31 0.94 -0.52
C ILE A 19 6.81 0.75 -0.71
N SER A 20 7.18 -0.42 -1.23
CA SER A 20 8.52 -0.66 -1.78
C SER A 20 8.55 -0.31 -3.26
N THR A 21 9.58 0.41 -3.68
CA THR A 21 9.83 0.70 -5.10
C THR A 21 11.32 0.62 -5.41
N THR A 22 11.63 0.48 -6.68
CA THR A 22 12.97 0.76 -7.22
C THR A 22 13.29 2.26 -7.12
N ILE A 23 14.55 2.66 -7.34
CA ILE A 23 14.98 4.08 -7.31
C ILE A 23 14.18 4.93 -8.31
N ASP A 24 13.83 4.36 -9.47
CA ASP A 24 13.01 5.02 -10.49
C ASP A 24 11.50 4.93 -10.24
N GLY A 25 11.09 4.42 -9.06
CA GLY A 25 9.76 4.55 -8.50
C GLY A 25 8.78 3.42 -8.85
N PHE A 26 9.23 2.31 -9.43
CA PHE A 26 8.36 1.20 -9.80
C PHE A 26 8.17 0.21 -8.66
N GLY A 27 6.91 -0.04 -8.27
CA GLY A 27 6.51 -1.08 -7.32
C GLY A 27 6.03 -2.37 -8.00
N ALA A 28 5.83 -2.34 -9.32
CA ALA A 28 5.53 -3.49 -10.16
C ALA A 28 5.78 -3.14 -11.62
N GLY A 29 5.97 -4.16 -12.46
CA GLY A 29 6.08 -4.02 -13.91
C GLY A 29 4.74 -4.15 -14.64
N PRO A 30 4.77 -4.07 -15.98
CA PRO A 30 3.62 -4.29 -16.83
C PRO A 30 3.20 -5.77 -16.83
N GLY A 31 1.97 -6.06 -17.27
CA GLY A 31 1.52 -7.42 -17.49
C GLY A 31 1.27 -8.24 -16.23
N GLN A 32 0.92 -7.61 -15.10
CA GLN A 32 0.57 -8.32 -13.86
C GLN A 32 -0.52 -9.38 -14.11
N ARG A 33 -0.29 -10.60 -13.64
CA ARG A 33 -1.15 -11.78 -13.73
C ARG A 33 -0.87 -12.75 -12.60
N LEU A 34 -1.67 -13.78 -12.42
CA LEU A 34 -1.53 -14.72 -11.29
C LEU A 34 -0.14 -15.38 -11.24
N GLU A 35 0.40 -15.79 -12.38
CA GLU A 35 1.72 -16.44 -12.49
C GLU A 35 2.89 -15.44 -12.32
N ARG A 36 2.60 -14.13 -12.50
CA ARG A 36 3.54 -13.03 -12.34
C ARG A 36 2.84 -11.84 -11.69
N PRO A 37 2.65 -11.85 -10.37
CA PRO A 37 1.88 -10.82 -9.65
C PRO A 37 2.51 -9.43 -9.75
N PHE A 38 3.81 -9.35 -9.91
CA PHE A 38 4.55 -8.10 -10.14
C PHE A 38 4.76 -7.78 -11.62
N GLY A 39 4.16 -8.56 -12.53
CA GLY A 39 4.29 -8.38 -13.97
C GLY A 39 5.61 -8.92 -14.53
N ASP A 40 5.98 -8.42 -15.70
CA ASP A 40 7.24 -8.76 -16.37
C ASP A 40 8.38 -7.91 -15.79
N PHE A 41 8.70 -8.16 -14.52
CA PHE A 41 9.60 -7.42 -13.67
C PHE A 41 10.24 -8.38 -12.66
N ASP A 42 11.51 -8.15 -12.31
CA ASP A 42 12.17 -8.88 -11.23
C ASP A 42 11.81 -8.24 -9.89
N GLU A 43 10.87 -8.84 -9.19
CA GLU A 43 10.36 -8.36 -7.90
C GLU A 43 11.24 -8.73 -6.70
N GLY A 44 12.18 -9.68 -6.86
CA GLY A 44 13.02 -10.14 -5.76
C GLY A 44 13.65 -9.01 -4.94
N PRO A 45 14.26 -8.01 -5.59
CA PRO A 45 14.83 -6.87 -4.88
C PRO A 45 13.81 -6.03 -4.10
N LEU A 46 12.54 -5.96 -4.52
CA LEU A 46 11.53 -5.10 -3.89
C LEU A 46 11.21 -5.48 -2.45
N HIS A 47 11.27 -6.77 -2.13
CA HIS A 47 10.78 -7.28 -0.85
C HIS A 47 11.83 -8.03 -0.04
N GLY A 48 13.04 -8.25 -0.59
CA GLY A 48 14.13 -8.94 0.13
C GLY A 48 14.47 -8.28 1.47
N TRP A 49 14.37 -6.95 1.57
CA TRP A 49 14.60 -6.24 2.83
C TRP A 49 13.60 -6.65 3.94
N MET A 50 12.39 -7.06 3.56
CA MET A 50 11.32 -7.47 4.48
C MET A 50 11.37 -8.98 4.77
N PHE A 51 11.56 -9.81 3.73
CA PHE A 51 11.49 -11.27 3.87
C PHE A 51 12.83 -11.91 4.23
N ASP A 52 13.95 -11.43 3.66
CA ASP A 52 15.27 -12.00 3.87
C ASP A 52 16.05 -11.26 4.97
N HIS A 53 15.74 -9.98 5.20
CA HIS A 53 16.42 -9.06 6.13
C HIS A 53 15.45 -8.38 7.10
N GLY A 54 14.34 -9.03 7.44
CA GLY A 54 13.30 -8.48 8.30
C GLY A 54 13.76 -8.14 9.71
N ASP A 55 14.75 -8.86 10.25
CA ASP A 55 15.27 -8.56 11.58
C ASP A 55 15.95 -7.18 11.66
N GLU A 56 16.64 -6.76 10.58
CA GLU A 56 17.26 -5.44 10.49
C GLU A 56 16.24 -4.32 10.29
N ASN A 57 15.03 -4.67 9.80
CA ASN A 57 13.96 -3.75 9.41
C ASN A 57 12.66 -3.98 10.20
N ARG A 58 12.77 -4.60 11.38
CA ARG A 58 11.64 -5.05 12.19
C ARG A 58 10.60 -3.96 12.44
N ALA A 59 11.04 -2.75 12.77
CA ALA A 59 10.13 -1.64 13.07
C ALA A 59 9.27 -1.25 11.86
N GLU A 60 9.84 -1.27 10.65
CA GLU A 60 9.13 -0.97 9.43
C GLU A 60 8.20 -2.12 9.04
N VAL A 61 8.64 -3.37 9.19
CA VAL A 61 7.81 -4.55 8.92
C VAL A 61 6.59 -4.59 9.84
N GLU A 62 6.77 -4.37 11.14
CA GLU A 62 5.68 -4.30 12.11
C GLU A 62 4.72 -3.15 11.79
N ALA A 63 5.24 -1.99 11.38
CA ALA A 63 4.44 -0.82 11.06
C ALA A 63 3.51 -1.01 9.83
N ILE A 64 3.88 -1.86 8.87
CA ILE A 64 3.07 -2.15 7.68
C ILE A 64 1.71 -2.74 8.06
N VAL A 65 1.66 -3.55 9.10
CA VAL A 65 0.45 -4.26 9.54
C VAL A 65 -0.22 -3.64 10.78
N ASP A 66 0.37 -2.59 11.36
CA ASP A 66 -0.21 -1.91 12.53
C ASP A 66 -1.24 -0.85 12.11
N ALA A 67 -2.44 -1.30 11.78
CA ALA A 67 -3.58 -0.45 11.47
C ALA A 67 -4.90 -1.05 11.96
N GLY A 68 -5.94 -0.23 12.05
CA GLY A 68 -7.30 -0.66 12.44
C GLY A 68 -8.12 -1.12 11.25
N ALA A 69 -7.76 -0.72 10.04
CA ALA A 69 -8.33 -1.17 8.79
C ALA A 69 -7.36 -0.91 7.63
N PHE A 70 -7.59 -1.60 6.52
CA PHE A 70 -6.73 -1.52 5.35
C PHE A 70 -7.55 -1.22 4.08
N VAL A 71 -6.92 -0.52 3.12
CA VAL A 71 -7.46 -0.35 1.76
C VAL A 71 -6.40 -0.81 0.77
N MET A 72 -6.78 -1.63 -0.20
CA MET A 72 -5.89 -2.08 -1.27
C MET A 72 -6.56 -2.08 -2.64
N GLY A 73 -5.76 -1.99 -3.68
CA GLY A 73 -6.24 -2.18 -5.04
C GLY A 73 -6.47 -3.66 -5.37
N ARG A 74 -7.29 -3.94 -6.37
CA ARG A 74 -7.57 -5.30 -6.82
C ARG A 74 -6.31 -6.14 -7.08
N ASN A 75 -5.31 -5.57 -7.77
CA ASN A 75 -4.10 -6.30 -8.12
C ASN A 75 -3.29 -6.75 -6.89
N MET A 76 -3.42 -6.03 -5.76
CA MET A 76 -2.79 -6.43 -4.50
C MET A 76 -3.46 -7.67 -3.91
N PHE A 77 -4.78 -7.81 -4.06
CA PHE A 77 -5.50 -9.03 -3.65
C PHE A 77 -5.40 -10.15 -4.69
N SER A 78 -5.60 -9.80 -5.97
CA SER A 78 -5.52 -10.73 -7.11
C SER A 78 -5.29 -9.97 -8.41
N PRO A 79 -4.20 -10.20 -9.15
CA PRO A 79 -3.94 -9.57 -10.44
C PRO A 79 -4.72 -10.22 -11.60
N GLY A 80 -5.59 -11.19 -11.31
CA GLY A 80 -6.50 -11.78 -12.29
C GLY A 80 -7.41 -10.74 -12.95
N ARG A 81 -7.81 -10.97 -14.18
CA ARG A 81 -8.66 -10.08 -14.98
C ARG A 81 -10.10 -10.60 -15.08
N GLY A 82 -11.05 -9.69 -15.32
CA GLY A 82 -12.47 -10.04 -15.41
C GLY A 82 -13.12 -10.35 -14.07
N GLY A 83 -14.07 -11.30 -14.05
CA GLY A 83 -14.74 -11.74 -12.82
C GLY A 83 -13.78 -12.35 -11.80
N TRP A 84 -14.32 -12.66 -10.62
CA TRP A 84 -13.53 -13.31 -9.58
C TRP A 84 -13.42 -14.83 -9.80
N ASP A 85 -12.23 -15.35 -9.59
CA ASP A 85 -12.05 -16.74 -9.18
C ASP A 85 -12.45 -16.82 -7.70
N LEU A 86 -13.55 -17.49 -7.39
CA LEU A 86 -14.09 -17.55 -6.03
C LEU A 86 -13.28 -18.47 -5.11
N ASP A 87 -12.48 -19.38 -5.68
CA ASP A 87 -11.57 -20.23 -4.91
C ASP A 87 -10.30 -19.47 -4.48
N TRP A 88 -10.01 -18.35 -5.14
CA TRP A 88 -8.89 -17.49 -4.78
C TRP A 88 -9.14 -16.74 -3.44
N ARG A 89 -8.24 -16.92 -2.48
CA ARG A 89 -8.35 -16.36 -1.12
C ARG A 89 -7.27 -15.30 -0.79
N GLY A 90 -6.47 -14.88 -1.76
CA GLY A 90 -5.35 -13.97 -1.58
C GLY A 90 -4.00 -14.68 -1.52
N TRP A 91 -2.94 -13.93 -1.27
CA TRP A 91 -1.54 -14.42 -1.29
C TRP A 91 -1.06 -14.93 0.08
N TRP A 92 -1.80 -14.66 1.15
CA TRP A 92 -1.31 -14.74 2.54
C TRP A 92 -1.70 -16.05 3.24
N GLY A 93 -2.28 -17.01 2.53
CA GLY A 93 -2.79 -18.24 3.13
C GLY A 93 -4.05 -18.01 3.96
N GLU A 94 -4.30 -18.89 4.95
CA GLU A 94 -5.54 -18.89 5.73
C GLU A 94 -5.58 -17.78 6.80
N ASP A 95 -4.42 -17.34 7.30
CA ASP A 95 -4.28 -16.31 8.35
C ASP A 95 -3.48 -15.09 7.84
N PRO A 96 -4.12 -14.17 7.09
CA PRO A 96 -3.46 -12.96 6.63
C PRO A 96 -3.03 -12.05 7.78
N PRO A 97 -1.88 -11.38 7.69
CA PRO A 97 -1.27 -10.63 8.81
C PRO A 97 -2.00 -9.33 9.18
N TYR A 98 -3.10 -9.03 8.55
CA TYR A 98 -3.84 -7.78 8.80
C TYR A 98 -4.65 -7.80 10.10
N HIS A 99 -5.23 -8.94 10.49
CA HIS A 99 -6.10 -9.12 11.67
C HIS A 99 -7.13 -7.99 11.86
N ALA A 100 -7.62 -7.42 10.77
CA ALA A 100 -8.51 -6.28 10.69
C ALA A 100 -9.29 -6.28 9.36
N PRO A 101 -10.36 -5.47 9.21
CA PRO A 101 -11.06 -5.32 7.95
C PRO A 101 -10.16 -4.77 6.83
N VAL A 102 -10.24 -5.38 5.65
CA VAL A 102 -9.49 -5.00 4.44
C VAL A 102 -10.47 -4.67 3.33
N PHE A 103 -10.44 -3.44 2.80
CA PHE A 103 -11.31 -2.98 1.74
C PHE A 103 -10.59 -3.04 0.39
N VAL A 104 -11.04 -3.94 -0.50
CA VAL A 104 -10.44 -4.18 -1.81
C VAL A 104 -11.18 -3.38 -2.88
N LEU A 105 -10.51 -2.40 -3.48
CA LEU A 105 -11.06 -1.62 -4.60
C LEU A 105 -11.13 -2.47 -5.86
N THR A 106 -12.33 -2.58 -6.44
CA THR A 106 -12.61 -3.44 -7.59
C THR A 106 -13.78 -2.90 -8.41
N HIS A 107 -13.96 -3.39 -9.65
CA HIS A 107 -15.14 -3.16 -10.48
C HIS A 107 -16.09 -4.38 -10.50
N HIS A 108 -15.75 -5.46 -9.79
CA HIS A 108 -16.54 -6.68 -9.77
C HIS A 108 -16.95 -7.00 -8.35
N GLU A 109 -18.24 -7.19 -8.15
CA GLU A 109 -18.81 -7.57 -6.87
C GLU A 109 -18.30 -8.96 -6.42
N ARG A 110 -18.13 -9.11 -5.12
CA ARG A 110 -17.85 -10.35 -4.43
C ARG A 110 -18.34 -10.23 -3.00
N ASP A 111 -18.90 -11.31 -2.46
CA ASP A 111 -19.25 -11.39 -1.05
C ASP A 111 -18.02 -11.20 -0.15
N PRO A 112 -18.19 -10.64 1.05
CA PRO A 112 -17.11 -10.55 2.01
C PRO A 112 -16.45 -11.91 2.26
N LEU A 113 -15.12 -11.91 2.33
CA LEU A 113 -14.33 -13.13 2.53
C LEU A 113 -13.70 -13.09 3.94
N PRO A 114 -14.28 -13.78 4.93
CA PRO A 114 -13.67 -13.93 6.24
C PRO A 114 -12.50 -14.91 6.18
N MET A 115 -11.43 -14.57 6.89
CA MET A 115 -10.21 -15.36 7.03
C MET A 115 -9.96 -15.66 8.51
N GLU A 116 -9.01 -16.56 8.80
CA GLU A 116 -8.55 -16.78 10.15
C GLU A 116 -7.90 -15.51 10.74
N GLY A 117 -7.67 -15.46 12.03
CA GLY A 117 -7.02 -14.33 12.71
C GLY A 117 -7.80 -13.02 12.71
N GLY A 118 -9.04 -12.98 12.18
CA GLY A 118 -9.91 -11.80 12.23
C GLY A 118 -9.82 -10.89 11.00
N THR A 119 -9.04 -11.21 10.00
CA THR A 119 -9.06 -10.51 8.71
C THR A 119 -10.37 -10.80 7.97
N THR A 120 -11.00 -9.76 7.40
CA THR A 120 -12.12 -9.92 6.46
C THR A 120 -11.89 -9.01 5.26
N PHE A 121 -11.85 -9.60 4.06
CA PHE A 121 -11.79 -8.83 2.83
C PHE A 121 -13.20 -8.40 2.39
N HIS A 122 -13.40 -7.09 2.23
CA HIS A 122 -14.62 -6.46 1.73
C HIS A 122 -14.36 -5.90 0.33
N PHE A 123 -15.14 -6.30 -0.66
CA PHE A 123 -14.94 -5.89 -2.05
C PHE A 123 -15.80 -4.66 -2.35
N VAL A 124 -15.14 -3.52 -2.66
CA VAL A 124 -15.80 -2.21 -2.80
C VAL A 124 -15.81 -1.79 -4.27
N THR A 125 -17.00 -1.68 -4.84
CA THR A 125 -17.21 -1.28 -6.24
C THR A 125 -17.60 0.19 -6.39
N GLU A 126 -17.95 0.86 -5.29
CA GLU A 126 -18.41 2.26 -5.25
C GLU A 126 -17.25 3.27 -5.30
N GLY A 127 -16.02 2.79 -5.36
CA GLY A 127 -14.83 3.61 -5.57
C GLY A 127 -14.09 4.02 -4.30
N LEU A 128 -13.01 4.77 -4.51
CA LEU A 128 -12.00 5.08 -3.50
C LEU A 128 -12.57 5.78 -2.26
N HIS A 129 -13.42 6.79 -2.44
CA HIS A 129 -13.93 7.58 -1.32
C HIS A 129 -14.77 6.72 -0.37
N VAL A 130 -15.64 5.87 -0.92
CA VAL A 130 -16.47 4.95 -0.13
C VAL A 130 -15.60 3.94 0.61
N ALA A 131 -14.58 3.38 -0.04
CA ALA A 131 -13.65 2.45 0.61
C ALA A 131 -12.90 3.11 1.77
N LEU A 132 -12.41 4.34 1.59
CA LEU A 132 -11.72 5.09 2.65
C LEU A 132 -12.64 5.44 3.83
N ASP A 133 -13.88 5.83 3.55
CA ASP A 133 -14.84 6.19 4.60
C ASP A 133 -15.25 4.95 5.42
N ARG A 134 -15.51 3.80 4.76
CA ARG A 134 -15.75 2.51 5.44
C ARG A 134 -14.53 2.04 6.25
N ALA A 135 -13.32 2.22 5.70
CA ALA A 135 -12.10 1.87 6.42
C ALA A 135 -11.89 2.75 7.66
N ARG A 136 -12.16 4.06 7.57
CA ARG A 136 -12.09 4.96 8.73
C ARG A 136 -13.12 4.60 9.81
N GLU A 137 -14.35 4.28 9.42
CA GLU A 137 -15.38 3.81 10.35
C GLU A 137 -14.94 2.53 11.05
N ALA A 138 -14.42 1.55 10.31
CA ALA A 138 -13.96 0.27 10.85
C ALA A 138 -12.71 0.41 11.74
N ALA A 139 -11.81 1.33 11.41
CA ALA A 139 -10.56 1.55 12.16
C ALA A 139 -10.80 2.25 13.51
N GLY A 140 -11.89 3.02 13.66
CA GLY A 140 -12.14 3.84 14.85
C GLY A 140 -11.02 4.85 15.07
N ASP A 141 -10.38 4.80 16.23
CA ASP A 141 -9.27 5.70 16.59
C ASP A 141 -7.90 5.24 16.05
N ARG A 142 -7.83 4.04 15.43
CA ARG A 142 -6.60 3.51 14.83
C ARG A 142 -6.40 4.05 13.42
N ASN A 143 -5.17 3.88 12.90
CA ASN A 143 -4.83 4.28 11.54
C ASN A 143 -5.56 3.43 10.49
N VAL A 144 -5.75 4.01 9.31
CA VAL A 144 -6.09 3.28 8.08
C VAL A 144 -4.83 3.17 7.24
N ALA A 145 -4.41 1.95 6.89
CA ALA A 145 -3.25 1.73 6.04
C ALA A 145 -3.66 1.42 4.58
N ILE A 146 -3.03 2.10 3.65
CA ILE A 146 -3.15 1.79 2.22
C ILE A 146 -2.10 0.73 1.90
N ALA A 147 -2.52 -0.53 1.77
CA ALA A 147 -1.64 -1.68 1.57
C ALA A 147 -1.11 -1.83 0.13
N GLY A 148 -1.36 -0.84 -0.73
CA GLY A 148 -0.84 -0.82 -2.09
C GLY A 148 -1.90 -1.17 -3.16
N GLY A 149 -1.55 -1.34 -4.49
CA GLY A 149 -0.26 -0.95 -5.10
C GLY A 149 -0.12 0.55 -5.36
N ALA A 150 0.92 0.92 -6.09
CA ALA A 150 1.25 2.33 -6.34
C ALA A 150 0.08 3.13 -6.92
N SER A 151 -0.69 2.57 -7.85
CA SER A 151 -1.87 3.25 -8.43
C SER A 151 -2.94 3.61 -7.39
N THR A 152 -3.16 2.75 -6.39
CA THR A 152 -4.09 3.03 -5.28
C THR A 152 -3.55 4.15 -4.40
N ILE A 153 -2.27 4.09 -4.03
CA ILE A 153 -1.59 5.12 -3.24
C ILE A 153 -1.64 6.46 -3.99
N ASN A 154 -1.31 6.48 -5.28
CA ASN A 154 -1.38 7.68 -6.11
C ASN A 154 -2.80 8.28 -6.13
N ALA A 155 -3.84 7.45 -6.23
CA ALA A 155 -5.23 7.90 -6.19
C ALA A 155 -5.61 8.52 -4.82
N VAL A 156 -5.15 7.92 -3.71
CA VAL A 156 -5.36 8.47 -2.35
C VAL A 156 -4.62 9.81 -2.20
N MET A 157 -3.38 9.91 -2.71
CA MET A 157 -2.61 11.16 -2.73
C MET A 157 -3.30 12.24 -3.57
N ALA A 158 -3.75 11.90 -4.78
CA ALA A 158 -4.45 12.82 -5.67
C ALA A 158 -5.76 13.33 -5.08
N ALA A 159 -6.45 12.50 -4.29
CA ALA A 159 -7.65 12.88 -3.53
C ALA A 159 -7.33 13.73 -2.28
N GLY A 160 -6.05 13.97 -1.95
CA GLY A 160 -5.64 14.69 -0.75
C GLY A 160 -6.00 13.97 0.55
N ARG A 161 -6.10 12.65 0.53
CA ARG A 161 -6.55 11.82 1.66
C ARG A 161 -5.43 11.02 2.33
N LEU A 162 -4.18 11.12 1.85
CA LEU A 162 -2.99 10.52 2.47
C LEU A 162 -2.35 11.50 3.44
N ASP A 163 -2.13 11.08 4.68
CA ASP A 163 -1.50 11.87 5.73
C ASP A 163 0.00 11.57 5.86
N GLU A 164 0.38 10.28 5.72
CA GLU A 164 1.77 9.84 5.86
C GLU A 164 2.11 8.79 4.79
N LEU A 165 3.23 8.99 4.10
CA LEU A 165 3.82 8.05 3.16
C LEU A 165 5.10 7.47 3.75
N ARG A 166 5.15 6.15 3.90
CA ARG A 166 6.35 5.37 4.23
C ARG A 166 6.86 4.69 2.96
N TRP A 167 7.90 5.25 2.40
CA TRP A 167 8.45 4.84 1.10
C TRP A 167 9.76 4.09 1.30
N HIS A 168 9.80 2.84 0.87
CA HIS A 168 10.93 1.93 0.99
C HIS A 168 11.61 1.81 -0.37
N VAL A 169 12.71 2.55 -0.57
CA VAL A 169 13.43 2.60 -1.85
C VAL A 169 14.53 1.54 -1.84
N VAL A 170 14.39 0.52 -2.69
CA VAL A 170 15.44 -0.48 -2.86
C VAL A 170 16.51 0.00 -3.84
N PRO A 171 17.80 -0.37 -3.67
CA PRO A 171 18.91 0.15 -4.47
C PRO A 171 18.99 -0.51 -5.85
N HIS A 172 17.87 -0.54 -6.58
CA HIS A 172 17.75 -1.09 -7.92
C HIS A 172 17.08 -0.10 -8.87
N VAL A 173 17.42 -0.16 -10.15
CA VAL A 173 16.74 0.56 -11.23
C VAL A 173 15.96 -0.47 -12.02
N SER A 174 14.67 -0.23 -12.25
CA SER A 174 13.79 -1.19 -12.92
C SER A 174 14.13 -1.42 -14.40
N GLY A 175 14.69 -0.39 -15.06
CA GLY A 175 14.86 -0.38 -16.50
C GLY A 175 13.55 -0.25 -17.28
N LEU A 176 12.41 -0.06 -16.60
CA LEU A 176 11.11 0.14 -17.22
C LEU A 176 10.98 1.57 -17.75
N SER A 177 10.28 1.72 -18.89
CA SER A 177 9.97 3.02 -19.47
C SER A 177 8.48 3.31 -19.34
N ALA A 178 8.14 4.52 -18.90
CA ALA A 178 6.76 5.00 -18.91
C ALA A 178 6.20 5.23 -20.32
N VAL A 179 7.09 5.21 -21.35
CA VAL A 179 6.74 5.55 -22.75
C VAL A 179 6.00 4.42 -23.47
N ASP A 180 6.12 3.17 -23.00
CA ASP A 180 5.60 2.00 -23.71
C ASP A 180 4.10 1.72 -23.46
N GLY A 181 3.34 2.67 -22.92
CA GLY A 181 1.89 2.55 -22.71
C GLY A 181 1.46 1.44 -21.73
N HIS A 182 2.42 0.67 -21.26
CA HIS A 182 2.28 -0.42 -20.32
C HIS A 182 3.01 -0.10 -19.01
N ALA A 183 2.96 1.17 -18.61
CA ALA A 183 3.58 1.64 -17.38
C ALA A 183 3.17 0.73 -16.23
N GLY A 184 4.15 0.07 -15.64
CA GLY A 184 3.99 -0.61 -14.35
C GLY A 184 3.50 0.40 -13.32
N SER A 185 3.15 -0.07 -12.15
CA SER A 185 2.71 0.80 -11.06
C SER A 185 3.87 1.65 -10.56
N ARG A 186 4.03 2.85 -11.10
CA ARG A 186 5.02 3.82 -10.67
C ARG A 186 4.42 4.77 -9.64
N LEU A 187 5.13 4.95 -8.54
CA LEU A 187 4.76 5.91 -7.50
C LEU A 187 4.81 7.34 -8.04
N PHE A 188 3.82 8.14 -7.68
CA PHE A 188 3.58 9.55 -8.07
C PHE A 188 3.04 9.78 -9.48
N ASP A 189 2.84 8.75 -10.29
CA ASP A 189 2.20 8.93 -11.60
C ASP A 189 0.76 9.45 -11.43
N GLY A 190 0.44 10.57 -12.10
CA GLY A 190 -0.87 11.21 -12.01
C GLY A 190 -1.15 11.96 -10.70
N VAL A 191 -0.21 12.01 -9.77
CA VAL A 191 -0.36 12.79 -8.53
C VAL A 191 -0.15 14.27 -8.86
N PRO A 192 -1.08 15.17 -8.50
CA PRO A 192 -0.90 16.60 -8.69
C PRO A 192 0.24 17.13 -7.82
N ARG A 193 0.74 18.31 -8.15
CA ARG A 193 1.80 18.93 -7.34
C ARG A 193 1.39 19.02 -5.88
N THR A 194 2.08 18.25 -5.03
CA THR A 194 1.80 18.10 -3.60
C THR A 194 3.08 18.35 -2.81
N GLY A 195 2.99 19.17 -1.76
CA GLY A 195 4.09 19.35 -0.82
C GLY A 195 4.15 18.17 0.15
N LEU A 196 5.35 17.60 0.32
CA LEU A 196 5.63 16.57 1.32
C LEU A 196 6.75 17.07 2.24
N VAL A 197 6.60 16.81 3.54
CA VAL A 197 7.59 17.15 4.56
C VAL A 197 8.28 15.86 5.00
N PRO A 198 9.62 15.75 4.86
CA PRO A 198 10.34 14.59 5.36
C PRO A 198 10.34 14.60 6.89
N VAL A 199 9.98 13.47 7.51
CA VAL A 199 9.92 13.33 8.98
C VAL A 199 10.89 12.30 9.50
N ALA A 200 11.28 11.31 8.69
CA ALA A 200 12.29 10.30 9.05
C ALA A 200 13.01 9.77 7.82
N VAL A 201 14.27 9.42 8.00
CA VAL A 201 15.10 8.70 7.02
C VAL A 201 15.93 7.66 7.78
N ARG A 202 15.88 6.42 7.33
CA ARG A 202 16.73 5.34 7.83
C ARG A 202 17.16 4.46 6.64
N HIS A 203 18.32 3.86 6.70
CA HIS A 203 18.75 2.92 5.66
C HIS A 203 19.44 1.69 6.26
N THR A 204 19.37 0.62 5.50
CA THR A 204 20.18 -0.59 5.62
C THR A 204 20.90 -0.80 4.28
N PRO A 205 21.78 -1.81 4.14
CA PRO A 205 22.40 -2.10 2.84
C PRO A 205 21.38 -2.43 1.72
N HIS A 206 20.15 -2.82 2.09
CA HIS A 206 19.15 -3.36 1.16
C HIS A 206 18.03 -2.38 0.83
N VAL A 207 17.85 -1.31 1.63
CA VAL A 207 16.72 -0.39 1.47
C VAL A 207 16.99 0.96 2.15
N THR A 208 16.41 2.03 1.59
CA THR A 208 16.28 3.33 2.25
C THR A 208 14.81 3.57 2.59
N HIS A 209 14.51 3.72 3.87
CA HIS A 209 13.17 4.06 4.38
C HIS A 209 13.05 5.56 4.50
N LEU A 210 12.05 6.12 3.83
CA LEU A 210 11.72 7.54 3.81
C LEU A 210 10.30 7.72 4.34
N THR A 211 10.12 8.50 5.39
CA THR A 211 8.78 8.84 5.88
C THR A 211 8.49 10.30 5.59
N TYR A 212 7.37 10.55 4.93
CA TYR A 212 6.89 11.88 4.59
C TYR A 212 5.48 12.10 5.16
N ARG A 213 5.19 13.33 5.55
CA ARG A 213 3.84 13.80 5.85
C ARG A 213 3.39 14.83 4.83
N ARG A 214 2.09 14.94 4.67
CA ARG A 214 1.51 16.01 3.88
C ARG A 214 1.83 17.36 4.54
N GLY A 215 2.35 18.31 3.73
CA GLY A 215 2.66 19.67 4.14
C GLY A 215 1.43 20.58 4.19
#